data_0c94d23dcfef5e774597fe73be2e39e5
#
_entry.id   0c94d23dcfef5e774597fe73be2e39e5
#
_cell.length_a   1.000
_cell.length_b   1.000
_cell.length_c   1.000
_cell.angle_alpha   90.00
_cell.angle_beta   90.00
_cell.angle_gamma   90.00
#
_symmetry.space_group_name_H-M   'P 1'
#
loop_
_entity.id
_entity.type
_entity.pdbx_description
1 polymer ?
#
loop_
_entity_poly.entity_id
_entity_poly.type
_entity_poly.pdbx_seq_one_letter_code
_entity_poly.pdbx_strand_id
1 'polypeptide(L)'
;MYSTSLLRWLVVALVSAVPLVTAYGFVPYPQNDAFYYPPDGWQNTERGDILKDRKIQAATLGILKWNLDAWQVLYRTSGARPNTPSYTVTTVLVPYNAKHDHVVTISSPENSNFIQCAPSYAFRHTGVLEIANFEPRWEQMLYTLFLAEGWIVNAP
;
A
#
# COMPACT_ATOMS: atom_id res chain seq x y z
N MET A 1 39.58 39.06 -2.74
CA MET A 1 39.83 37.92 -1.85
C MET A 1 38.48 37.53 -1.25
N TYR A 2 37.74 36.61 -1.85
CA TYR A 2 36.49 36.11 -1.26
C TYR A 2 36.81 35.00 -0.28
N SER A 3 36.28 35.17 0.92
CA SER A 3 36.58 34.39 2.11
C SER A 3 36.31 32.89 1.91
N THR A 4 37.35 32.09 2.08
CA THR A 4 37.30 30.61 2.11
C THR A 4 36.32 30.03 3.17
N SER A 5 35.78 30.89 4.05
CA SER A 5 34.83 30.53 5.08
C SER A 5 33.41 30.22 4.51
N LEU A 6 32.94 30.97 3.51
CA LEU A 6 31.64 30.79 2.88
C LEU A 6 31.55 29.43 2.15
N LEU A 7 32.61 29.03 1.47
CA LEU A 7 32.69 27.76 0.77
C LEU A 7 32.64 26.56 1.73
N ARG A 8 33.28 26.69 2.90
CA ARG A 8 33.26 25.67 3.96
C ARG A 8 31.84 25.48 4.55
N TRP A 9 31.10 26.55 4.76
CA TRP A 9 29.74 26.45 5.28
C TRP A 9 28.74 25.85 4.25
N LEU A 10 28.93 26.14 2.95
CA LEU A 10 28.14 25.52 1.88
C LEU A 10 28.41 24.02 1.76
N VAL A 11 29.63 23.57 1.91
CA VAL A 11 29.99 22.14 1.87
C VAL A 11 29.45 21.40 3.10
N VAL A 12 29.51 22.00 4.28
CA VAL A 12 28.95 21.41 5.52
C VAL A 12 27.41 21.33 5.44
N ALA A 13 26.73 22.33 4.87
CA ALA A 13 25.29 22.32 4.69
C ALA A 13 24.84 21.24 3.67
N LEU A 14 25.63 20.99 2.62
CA LEU A 14 25.36 19.94 1.64
C LEU A 14 25.54 18.51 2.22
N VAL A 15 26.56 18.33 3.05
CA VAL A 15 26.85 17.02 3.68
C VAL A 15 25.84 16.69 4.79
N SER A 16 25.28 17.70 5.48
CA SER A 16 24.24 17.47 6.51
C SER A 16 22.83 17.24 5.92
N ALA A 17 22.61 17.56 4.65
CA ALA A 17 21.34 17.30 3.97
C ALA A 17 21.21 15.85 3.42
N VAL A 18 22.33 15.14 3.27
CA VAL A 18 22.36 13.77 2.73
C VAL A 18 21.63 12.72 3.61
N PRO A 19 21.69 12.77 4.95
CA PRO A 19 20.98 11.77 5.76
C PRO A 19 19.45 11.98 5.81
N LEU A 20 18.92 13.12 5.42
CA LEU A 20 17.47 13.35 5.37
C LEU A 20 16.78 12.66 4.17
N VAL A 21 17.52 12.36 3.11
CA VAL A 21 16.99 11.67 1.93
C VAL A 21 16.90 10.15 2.15
N THR A 22 17.70 9.59 3.05
CA THR A 22 17.70 8.14 3.34
C THR A 22 16.65 7.70 4.35
N ALA A 23 15.92 8.62 4.99
CA ALA A 23 14.89 8.31 5.98
C ALA A 23 13.52 7.99 5.36
N TYR A 24 13.29 8.27 4.10
CA TYR A 24 12.14 7.77 3.37
C TYR A 24 12.47 6.38 2.83
N GLY A 25 12.19 5.36 3.65
CA GLY A 25 12.32 3.97 3.21
C GLY A 25 11.58 3.77 1.90
N PHE A 26 12.32 3.40 0.86
CA PHE A 26 11.73 3.01 -0.43
C PHE A 26 10.74 1.87 -0.18
N VAL A 27 9.50 2.06 -0.58
CA VAL A 27 8.49 1.00 -0.51
C VAL A 27 8.84 -0.03 -1.59
N PRO A 28 9.24 -1.25 -1.21
CA PRO A 28 9.63 -2.25 -2.19
C PRO A 28 8.44 -2.65 -3.05
N TYR A 29 8.71 -2.99 -4.31
CA TYR A 29 7.72 -3.64 -5.16
C TYR A 29 7.26 -4.97 -4.57
N PRO A 30 6.02 -5.44 -4.85
CA PRO A 30 5.47 -6.65 -4.24
C PRO A 30 6.36 -7.88 -4.36
N GLN A 31 7.05 -8.07 -5.50
CA GLN A 31 7.96 -9.19 -5.70
C GLN A 31 9.20 -9.18 -4.78
N ASN A 32 9.55 -8.02 -4.22
CA ASN A 32 10.69 -7.82 -3.33
C ASN A 32 10.25 -7.56 -1.87
N ASP A 33 8.96 -7.63 -1.59
CA ASP A 33 8.37 -7.36 -0.29
C ASP A 33 7.95 -8.69 0.36
N ALA A 34 8.66 -9.12 1.39
CA ALA A 34 8.38 -10.36 2.13
C ALA A 34 6.95 -10.42 2.71
N PHE A 35 6.25 -9.30 2.77
CA PHE A 35 4.86 -9.27 3.19
C PHE A 35 3.95 -10.04 2.23
N TYR A 36 4.19 -9.99 0.93
CA TYR A 36 3.38 -10.63 -0.10
C TYR A 36 3.54 -12.16 -0.17
N TYR A 37 4.45 -12.72 0.61
CA TYR A 37 4.68 -14.18 0.66
C TYR A 37 4.16 -14.74 1.98
N PRO A 38 3.32 -15.78 1.95
CA PRO A 38 2.75 -16.35 3.16
C PRO A 38 3.81 -17.08 4.00
N PRO A 39 3.57 -17.28 5.30
CA PRO A 39 4.44 -18.09 6.17
C PRO A 39 4.37 -19.58 5.79
N ASP A 40 5.35 -20.36 6.23
CA ASP A 40 5.35 -21.82 6.03
C ASP A 40 4.08 -22.45 6.64
N GLY A 41 3.55 -23.45 5.95
CA GLY A 41 2.37 -24.19 6.41
C GLY A 41 1.02 -23.49 6.17
N TRP A 42 0.98 -22.34 5.54
CA TRP A 42 -0.24 -21.57 5.25
C TRP A 42 -1.32 -22.38 4.52
N GLN A 43 -0.93 -23.39 3.72
CA GLN A 43 -1.85 -24.23 2.96
C GLN A 43 -2.80 -25.02 3.87
N ASN A 44 -2.38 -25.26 5.13
CA ASN A 44 -3.13 -26.02 6.13
C ASN A 44 -4.06 -25.16 6.99
N THR A 45 -4.05 -23.84 6.79
CA THR A 45 -4.96 -22.93 7.50
C THR A 45 -6.35 -22.95 6.88
N GLU A 46 -7.34 -22.38 7.56
CA GLU A 46 -8.71 -22.29 7.06
C GLU A 46 -8.87 -21.15 6.04
N ARG A 47 -9.87 -21.27 5.18
CA ARG A 47 -10.20 -20.19 4.25
C ARG A 47 -10.70 -18.98 5.02
N GLY A 48 -10.07 -17.82 4.78
CA GLY A 48 -10.33 -16.57 5.49
C GLY A 48 -9.32 -16.25 6.57
N ASP A 49 -8.47 -17.20 6.95
CA ASP A 49 -7.44 -16.94 7.97
C ASP A 49 -6.50 -15.83 7.53
N ILE A 50 -6.25 -14.91 8.45
CA ILE A 50 -5.26 -13.85 8.28
C ILE A 50 -3.87 -14.44 8.52
N LEU A 51 -3.05 -14.39 7.49
CA LEU A 51 -1.68 -14.93 7.51
C LEU A 51 -0.66 -13.86 7.95
N LYS A 52 -0.88 -12.63 7.54
CA LYS A 52 -0.09 -11.45 7.95
C LYS A 52 -0.96 -10.21 7.85
N ASP A 53 -0.66 -9.23 8.68
CA ASP A 53 -1.21 -7.89 8.55
C ASP A 53 -0.13 -6.83 8.78
N ARG A 54 -0.35 -5.63 8.29
CA ARG A 54 0.49 -4.45 8.57
C ARG A 54 -0.28 -3.16 8.36
N LYS A 55 0.02 -2.16 9.18
CA LYS A 55 -0.42 -0.79 8.95
C LYS A 55 0.40 -0.17 7.83
N ILE A 56 -0.25 0.57 6.94
CA ILE A 56 0.39 1.30 5.85
C ILE A 56 -0.07 2.75 5.84
N GLN A 57 0.65 3.61 5.13
CA GLN A 57 0.16 4.92 4.72
C GLN A 57 -0.48 4.78 3.34
N ALA A 58 -1.79 4.99 3.26
CA ALA A 58 -2.47 5.02 1.97
C ALA A 58 -2.23 6.34 1.24
N ALA A 59 -2.18 6.28 -0.08
CA ALA A 59 -2.01 7.45 -0.94
C ALA A 59 -2.61 7.23 -2.34
N THR A 60 -2.98 8.33 -2.99
CA THR A 60 -3.25 8.35 -4.43
C THR A 60 -1.98 8.72 -5.17
N LEU A 61 -1.73 8.09 -6.31
CA LEU A 61 -0.54 8.32 -7.17
C LEU A 61 0.79 8.15 -6.42
N GLY A 62 0.82 7.39 -5.33
CA GLY A 62 2.01 7.17 -4.53
C GLY A 62 2.44 8.36 -3.65
N ILE A 63 1.90 9.55 -3.86
CA ILE A 63 2.35 10.79 -3.20
C ILE A 63 1.27 11.52 -2.41
N LEU A 64 0.01 11.46 -2.82
CA LEU A 64 -1.09 12.17 -2.16
C LEU A 64 -1.63 11.34 -1.01
N LYS A 65 -1.10 11.55 0.19
CA LYS A 65 -1.47 10.81 1.40
C LYS A 65 -2.94 10.97 1.75
N TRP A 66 -3.58 9.88 2.12
CA TRP A 66 -4.92 9.87 2.68
C TRP A 66 -4.86 10.01 4.20
N ASN A 67 -5.77 10.82 4.73
CA ASN A 67 -5.90 11.03 6.18
C ASN A 67 -6.91 10.03 6.77
N LEU A 68 -6.46 8.77 6.90
CA LEU A 68 -7.23 7.65 7.43
C LEU A 68 -6.28 6.54 7.90
N ASP A 69 -6.81 5.58 8.63
CA ASP A 69 -6.06 4.35 8.94
C ASP A 69 -6.18 3.35 7.77
N ALA A 70 -5.05 2.78 7.38
CA ALA A 70 -5.00 1.80 6.30
C ALA A 70 -4.18 0.57 6.70
N TRP A 71 -4.67 -0.60 6.31
CA TRP A 71 -4.07 -1.88 6.62
C TRP A 71 -3.96 -2.73 5.36
N GLN A 72 -2.86 -3.43 5.20
CA GLN A 72 -2.75 -4.55 4.27
C GLN A 72 -2.90 -5.84 5.05
N VAL A 73 -3.69 -6.75 4.50
CA VAL A 73 -3.98 -8.06 5.08
C VAL A 73 -3.71 -9.12 4.04
N LEU A 74 -2.73 -9.99 4.31
CA LEU A 74 -2.49 -11.21 3.54
C LEU A 74 -3.34 -12.31 4.16
N TYR A 75 -4.21 -12.92 3.37
CA TYR A 75 -5.13 -13.95 3.86
C TYR A 75 -5.23 -15.15 2.93
N ARG A 76 -5.59 -16.29 3.53
CA ARG A 76 -5.82 -17.54 2.81
C ARG A 76 -7.17 -17.51 2.08
N THR A 77 -7.17 -17.85 0.81
CA THR A 77 -8.36 -17.95 -0.04
C THR A 77 -8.35 -19.26 -0.84
N SER A 78 -9.29 -19.42 -1.75
CA SER A 78 -9.36 -20.57 -2.67
C SER A 78 -8.78 -20.17 -4.02
N GLY A 79 -8.02 -21.08 -4.61
CA GLY A 79 -7.55 -20.94 -5.98
C GLY A 79 -8.66 -21.24 -7.01
N ALA A 80 -8.34 -21.07 -8.28
CA ALA A 80 -9.27 -21.32 -9.38
C ALA A 80 -9.70 -22.79 -9.53
N ARG A 81 -8.87 -23.72 -9.04
CA ARG A 81 -9.20 -25.15 -9.03
C ARG A 81 -9.89 -25.53 -7.74
N PRO A 82 -10.89 -26.43 -7.73
CA PRO A 82 -11.52 -26.91 -6.51
C PRO A 82 -10.49 -27.42 -5.49
N ASN A 83 -10.69 -27.07 -4.24
CA ASN A 83 -9.85 -27.49 -3.09
C ASN A 83 -8.37 -27.07 -3.18
N THR A 84 -8.02 -26.16 -4.09
CA THR A 84 -6.65 -25.64 -4.14
C THR A 84 -6.53 -24.42 -3.24
N PRO A 85 -5.65 -24.43 -2.22
CA PRO A 85 -5.40 -23.24 -1.40
C PRO A 85 -4.72 -22.16 -2.23
N SER A 86 -5.08 -20.92 -1.99
CA SER A 86 -4.43 -19.73 -2.53
C SER A 86 -4.33 -18.66 -1.46
N TYR A 87 -3.64 -17.60 -1.73
CA TYR A 87 -3.55 -16.43 -0.86
C TYR A 87 -3.60 -15.15 -1.71
N THR A 88 -4.02 -14.08 -1.09
CA THR A 88 -4.04 -12.76 -1.72
C THR A 88 -3.89 -11.67 -0.66
N VAL A 89 -3.62 -10.46 -1.10
CA VAL A 89 -3.53 -9.28 -0.23
C VAL A 89 -4.71 -8.37 -0.51
N THR A 90 -5.40 -7.96 0.54
CA THR A 90 -6.38 -6.88 0.48
C THR A 90 -5.89 -5.64 1.20
N THR A 91 -6.42 -4.48 0.83
CA THR A 91 -6.23 -3.22 1.55
C THR A 91 -7.53 -2.82 2.24
N VAL A 92 -7.47 -2.60 3.56
CA VAL A 92 -8.60 -2.13 4.36
C VAL A 92 -8.36 -0.67 4.71
N LEU A 93 -9.30 0.19 4.33
CA LEU A 93 -9.28 1.64 4.55
C LEU A 93 -10.34 1.99 5.59
N VAL A 94 -9.91 2.60 6.69
CA VAL A 94 -10.77 2.92 7.84
C VAL A 94 -10.74 4.43 8.07
N PRO A 95 -11.81 5.15 7.71
CA PRO A 95 -11.88 6.59 7.96
C PRO A 95 -12.01 6.87 9.46
N TYR A 96 -11.56 8.03 9.93
CA TYR A 96 -11.61 8.37 11.37
C TYR A 96 -13.04 8.49 11.94
N ASN A 97 -14.03 8.71 11.08
CA ASN A 97 -15.45 8.70 11.43
C ASN A 97 -16.13 7.37 11.12
N ALA A 98 -15.39 6.27 11.13
CA ALA A 98 -15.86 4.97 10.69
C ALA A 98 -17.15 4.53 11.41
N LYS A 99 -18.12 4.11 10.61
CA LYS A 99 -19.31 3.36 11.04
C LYS A 99 -18.94 1.89 10.99
N HIS A 100 -18.62 1.29 12.11
CA HIS A 100 -18.08 -0.06 12.21
C HIS A 100 -19.04 -1.18 11.76
N ASP A 101 -20.30 -0.85 11.54
CA ASP A 101 -21.34 -1.74 11.00
C ASP A 101 -21.52 -1.63 9.47
N HIS A 102 -20.73 -0.77 8.80
CA HIS A 102 -20.79 -0.55 7.36
C HIS A 102 -19.43 -0.85 6.70
N VAL A 103 -19.40 -1.94 5.94
CA VAL A 103 -18.23 -2.35 5.16
C VAL A 103 -18.64 -2.52 3.70
N VAL A 104 -17.90 -1.95 2.79
CA VAL A 104 -18.04 -2.17 1.35
C VAL A 104 -16.80 -2.83 0.81
N THR A 105 -16.97 -3.85 -0.01
CA THR A 105 -15.87 -4.48 -0.76
C THR A 105 -15.96 -4.08 -2.22
N ILE A 106 -14.88 -3.52 -2.75
CA ILE A 106 -14.78 -3.10 -4.15
C ILE A 106 -13.56 -3.80 -4.74
N SER A 107 -13.82 -4.70 -5.68
CA SER A 107 -12.77 -5.42 -6.39
C SER A 107 -12.39 -4.66 -7.66
N SER A 108 -11.13 -4.30 -7.77
CA SER A 108 -10.58 -3.71 -8.99
C SER A 108 -10.55 -4.75 -10.12
N PRO A 109 -10.98 -4.41 -11.34
CA PRO A 109 -10.76 -5.27 -12.48
C PRO A 109 -9.25 -5.36 -12.75
N GLU A 110 -8.70 -6.56 -12.71
CA GLU A 110 -7.31 -6.81 -13.04
C GLU A 110 -7.21 -7.39 -14.45
N ASN A 111 -6.48 -6.71 -15.32
CA ASN A 111 -6.20 -7.16 -16.69
C ASN A 111 -4.73 -7.54 -16.90
N SER A 112 -3.95 -7.59 -15.83
CA SER A 112 -2.52 -7.92 -15.84
C SER A 112 -2.20 -9.00 -14.81
N ASN A 113 -1.34 -9.93 -15.20
CA ASN A 113 -0.74 -10.91 -14.28
C ASN A 113 0.58 -10.42 -13.65
N PHE A 114 0.93 -9.16 -13.86
CA PHE A 114 2.17 -8.58 -13.35
C PHE A 114 1.95 -8.10 -11.91
N ILE A 115 2.65 -8.69 -10.96
CA ILE A 115 2.44 -8.46 -9.52
C ILE A 115 2.57 -7.00 -9.09
N GLN A 116 3.30 -6.17 -9.84
CA GLN A 116 3.41 -4.73 -9.58
C GLN A 116 2.09 -3.98 -9.83
N CYS A 117 1.17 -4.58 -10.60
CA CYS A 117 -0.14 -4.02 -10.86
C CYS A 117 -1.15 -4.35 -9.74
N ALA A 118 -0.75 -5.09 -8.71
CA ALA A 118 -1.64 -5.45 -7.60
C ALA A 118 -2.29 -4.19 -6.98
N PRO A 119 -3.63 -4.15 -6.83
CA PRO A 119 -4.34 -3.03 -6.24
C PRO A 119 -3.78 -2.67 -4.86
N SER A 120 -3.43 -3.65 -4.06
CA SER A 120 -2.83 -3.45 -2.74
C SER A 120 -1.52 -2.65 -2.77
N TYR A 121 -0.73 -2.76 -3.85
CA TYR A 121 0.47 -1.92 -4.03
C TYR A 121 0.10 -0.50 -4.44
N ALA A 122 -0.89 -0.35 -5.32
CA ALA A 122 -1.33 0.95 -5.83
C ALA A 122 -1.87 1.90 -4.73
N PHE A 123 -2.32 1.37 -3.60
CA PHE A 123 -2.79 2.16 -2.44
C PHE A 123 -1.65 2.68 -1.56
N ARG A 124 -0.42 2.26 -1.75
CA ARG A 124 0.68 2.63 -0.85
C ARG A 124 1.26 4.00 -1.16
N HIS A 125 1.61 4.72 -0.08
CA HIS A 125 2.46 5.91 -0.19
C HIS A 125 3.90 5.47 -0.46
N THR A 126 4.37 5.66 -1.69
CA THR A 126 5.73 5.30 -2.12
C THR A 126 6.70 6.47 -2.06
N GLY A 127 6.19 7.70 -1.92
CA GLY A 127 6.98 8.93 -1.97
C GLY A 127 7.38 9.35 -3.39
N VAL A 128 7.02 8.56 -4.41
CA VAL A 128 7.31 8.82 -5.81
C VAL A 128 5.99 8.89 -6.58
N LEU A 129 5.92 9.76 -7.57
CA LEU A 129 4.76 9.83 -8.46
C LEU A 129 4.69 8.57 -9.32
N GLU A 130 3.71 7.74 -9.05
CA GLU A 130 3.47 6.50 -9.77
C GLU A 130 2.21 6.61 -10.63
N ILE A 131 2.39 6.57 -11.93
CA ILE A 131 1.30 6.64 -12.93
C ILE A 131 1.06 5.28 -13.62
N ALA A 132 1.91 4.29 -13.38
CA ALA A 132 1.88 3.01 -14.09
C ALA A 132 0.64 2.16 -13.78
N ASN A 133 0.05 2.27 -12.58
CA ASN A 133 -1.11 1.49 -12.16
C ASN A 133 -2.38 2.34 -12.24
N PHE A 134 -2.76 2.72 -13.46
CA PHE A 134 -3.80 3.71 -13.67
C PHE A 134 -5.22 3.22 -13.33
N GLU A 135 -5.55 1.95 -13.62
CA GLU A 135 -6.90 1.41 -13.37
C GLU A 135 -7.31 1.37 -11.91
N PRO A 136 -6.53 0.78 -10.99
CA PRO A 136 -6.86 0.83 -9.56
C PRO A 136 -6.95 2.26 -9.02
N ARG A 137 -6.31 3.22 -9.68
CA ARG A 137 -6.30 4.63 -9.26
C ARG A 137 -7.56 5.39 -9.62
N TRP A 138 -8.21 5.05 -10.72
CA TRP A 138 -9.53 5.59 -11.06
C TRP A 138 -10.58 5.14 -10.04
N GLU A 139 -10.53 3.90 -9.61
CA GLU A 139 -11.44 3.36 -8.62
C GLU A 139 -11.25 3.99 -7.24
N GLN A 140 -10.05 4.48 -6.93
CA GLN A 140 -9.81 5.25 -5.71
C GLN A 140 -10.78 6.45 -5.57
N MET A 141 -11.26 7.01 -6.67
CA MET A 141 -12.28 8.07 -6.64
C MET A 141 -13.62 7.54 -6.11
N LEU A 142 -14.00 6.31 -6.47
CA LEU A 142 -15.22 5.68 -5.96
C LEU A 142 -15.10 5.40 -4.46
N TYR A 143 -13.92 4.97 -4.00
CA TYR A 143 -13.69 4.71 -2.58
C TYR A 143 -13.88 5.96 -1.73
N THR A 144 -13.53 7.14 -2.24
CA THR A 144 -13.70 8.39 -1.50
C THR A 144 -15.16 8.68 -1.16
N LEU A 145 -16.11 8.24 -1.96
CA LEU A 145 -17.54 8.41 -1.68
C LEU A 145 -17.96 7.62 -0.45
N PHE A 146 -17.56 6.34 -0.36
CA PHE A 146 -17.88 5.48 0.78
C PHE A 146 -17.13 5.90 2.04
N LEU A 147 -15.86 6.29 1.90
CA LEU A 147 -15.05 6.79 3.01
C LEU A 147 -15.62 8.11 3.58
N ALA A 148 -16.16 9.00 2.73
CA ALA A 148 -16.81 10.24 3.17
C ALA A 148 -18.06 9.96 3.99
N GLU A 149 -18.81 8.90 3.66
CA GLU A 149 -19.97 8.43 4.42
C GLU A 149 -19.59 7.69 5.73
N GLY A 150 -18.30 7.52 5.99
CA GLY A 150 -17.79 6.81 7.17
C GLY A 150 -17.81 5.29 7.02
N TRP A 151 -17.90 4.75 5.81
CA TRP A 151 -17.85 3.31 5.58
C TRP A 151 -16.42 2.80 5.53
N ILE A 152 -16.20 1.61 6.06
CA ILE A 152 -14.94 0.90 5.88
C ILE A 152 -14.89 0.32 4.48
N VAL A 153 -13.79 0.56 3.77
CA VAL A 153 -13.59 0.04 2.41
C VAL A 153 -12.60 -1.10 2.43
N ASN A 154 -12.99 -2.25 1.90
CA ASN A 154 -12.12 -3.39 1.64
C ASN A 154 -11.82 -3.47 0.14
N ALA A 155 -10.56 -3.37 -0.26
CA ALA A 155 -10.07 -3.41 -1.63
C ALA A 155 -9.14 -4.62 -1.82
N PRO A 156 -9.70 -5.79 -2.19
CA PRO A 156 -8.92 -7.01 -2.41
C PRO A 156 -8.02 -6.95 -3.63
#